data_a57d348283c7f0d328737658885ce8b2
#
_entry.id   a57d348283c7f0d328737658885ce8b2
#
_cell.length_a   1.000
_cell.length_b   1.000
_cell.length_c   1.000
_cell.angle_alpha   90.00
_cell.angle_beta   90.00
_cell.angle_gamma   90.00
#
_symmetry.space_group_name_H-M   'P 1'
#
loop_
_entity.id
_entity.type
_entity.pdbx_description
1 polymer ?
#
loop_
_entity_poly.entity_id
_entity_poly.type
_entity_poly.pdbx_seq_one_letter_code
_entity_poly.pdbx_strand_id
1 'polypeptide(L)'
;MKESFVCSSQMQLLTLLLSLAILPGLVASTSSLINTTCSRIPEMSYDYCVGVLSTDPAGASAIDGRGLAVVAANQSMHNVTSTLHMLSDLVHELNTCIEYYKYMNELTASAIEDFHAGRDARGIYPKLRDASYGPLNCDMALFEGAKKNPVE
;
A
#
# COMPACT_ATOMS: atom_id res chain seq x y z
N MET A 1 19.95 55.65 20.10
CA MET A 1 19.59 54.23 20.21
C MET A 1 18.62 53.74 19.11
N LYS A 2 18.56 54.37 17.93
CA LYS A 2 17.69 53.98 16.82
C LYS A 2 18.43 53.38 15.61
N GLU A 3 19.73 53.55 15.52
CA GLU A 3 20.49 53.10 14.35
C GLU A 3 21.03 51.66 14.45
N SER A 4 21.15 51.09 15.66
CA SER A 4 21.63 49.72 15.83
C SER A 4 20.61 48.63 15.42
N PHE A 5 19.32 48.92 15.45
CA PHE A 5 18.27 47.96 15.11
C PHE A 5 18.08 47.75 13.62
N VAL A 6 18.34 48.79 12.80
CA VAL A 6 18.16 48.72 11.35
C VAL A 6 19.27 47.90 10.70
N CYS A 7 20.50 47.99 11.18
CA CYS A 7 21.63 47.23 10.65
C CYS A 7 21.51 45.71 10.92
N SER A 8 20.98 45.30 12.07
CA SER A 8 20.76 43.90 12.42
C SER A 8 19.66 43.26 11.57
N SER A 9 18.57 44.00 11.30
CA SER A 9 17.48 43.53 10.46
C SER A 9 17.87 43.38 8.99
N GLN A 10 18.66 44.25 8.45
CA GLN A 10 19.15 44.16 7.06
C GLN A 10 20.13 42.98 6.89
N MET A 11 20.98 42.72 7.87
CA MET A 11 21.91 41.59 7.82
C MET A 11 21.19 40.25 7.91
N GLN A 12 20.11 40.14 8.68
CA GLN A 12 19.28 38.93 8.74
C GLN A 12 18.50 38.69 7.44
N LEU A 13 18.02 39.77 6.78
CA LEU A 13 17.35 39.67 5.49
C LEU A 13 18.32 39.21 4.38
N LEU A 14 19.56 39.72 4.37
CA LEU A 14 20.59 39.32 3.42
C LEU A 14 21.01 37.86 3.58
N THR A 15 21.14 37.37 4.80
CA THR A 15 21.46 35.95 5.07
C THR A 15 20.32 35.04 4.68
N LEU A 16 19.05 35.43 4.90
CA LEU A 16 17.87 34.69 4.43
C LEU A 16 17.76 34.64 2.89
N LEU A 17 18.05 35.75 2.22
CA LEU A 17 18.05 35.82 0.75
C LEU A 17 19.21 35.03 0.13
N LEU A 18 20.39 35.01 0.77
CA LEU A 18 21.53 34.18 0.34
C LEU A 18 21.22 32.66 0.53
N SER A 19 20.57 32.27 1.62
CA SER A 19 20.20 30.88 1.84
C SER A 19 19.12 30.40 0.87
N LEU A 20 18.18 31.27 0.47
CA LEU A 20 17.19 30.94 -0.57
C LEU A 20 17.78 30.83 -1.98
N ALA A 21 18.86 31.57 -2.27
CA ALA A 21 19.53 31.54 -3.58
C ALA A 21 20.41 30.28 -3.80
N ILE A 22 20.79 29.58 -2.72
CA ILE A 22 21.62 28.38 -2.79
C ILE A 22 20.77 27.09 -2.99
N LEU A 23 19.50 27.12 -2.57
CA LEU A 23 18.60 25.97 -2.67
C LEU A 23 18.23 25.53 -4.11
N PRO A 24 18.01 26.43 -5.10
CA PRO A 24 17.63 25.98 -6.44
C PRO A 24 18.76 25.23 -7.20
N GLY A 25 20.00 25.50 -6.88
CA GLY A 25 21.13 24.84 -7.54
C GLY A 25 21.35 23.38 -7.16
N LEU A 26 21.01 23.01 -5.93
CA LEU A 26 21.10 21.62 -5.44
C LEU A 26 19.95 20.76 -5.98
N VAL A 27 18.75 21.30 -6.07
CA VAL A 27 17.57 20.58 -6.61
C VAL A 27 17.71 20.35 -8.12
N ALA A 28 18.27 21.29 -8.85
CA ALA A 28 18.47 21.14 -10.30
C ALA A 28 19.50 20.06 -10.66
N SER A 29 20.54 19.87 -9.86
CA SER A 29 21.56 18.84 -10.12
C SER A 29 21.06 17.41 -9.85
N THR A 30 20.23 17.19 -8.84
CA THR A 30 19.65 15.89 -8.50
C THR A 30 18.58 15.46 -9.50
N SER A 31 17.74 16.38 -9.95
CA SER A 31 16.77 16.13 -11.05
C SER A 31 17.47 15.72 -12.35
N SER A 32 18.63 16.30 -12.64
CA SER A 32 19.44 15.94 -13.80
C SER A 32 20.00 14.50 -13.72
N LEU A 33 20.44 14.05 -12.54
CA LEU A 33 20.93 12.68 -12.34
C LEU A 33 19.83 11.64 -12.52
N ILE A 34 18.64 11.86 -11.93
CA ILE A 34 17.47 10.99 -12.09
C ILE A 34 17.08 10.91 -13.56
N ASN A 35 16.90 12.04 -14.22
CA ASN A 35 16.51 12.09 -15.63
C ASN A 35 17.52 11.37 -16.53
N THR A 36 18.81 11.60 -16.32
CA THR A 36 19.88 10.94 -17.10
C THR A 36 19.90 9.43 -16.84
N THR A 37 19.67 9.01 -15.62
CA THR A 37 19.62 7.58 -15.27
C THR A 37 18.40 6.92 -15.90
N CYS A 38 17.21 7.49 -15.74
CA CYS A 38 15.96 6.95 -16.26
C CYS A 38 15.92 6.88 -17.80
N SER A 39 16.54 7.83 -18.50
CA SER A 39 16.62 7.80 -19.97
C SER A 39 17.49 6.67 -20.54
N ARG A 40 18.29 6.00 -19.70
CA ARG A 40 19.19 4.89 -20.11
C ARG A 40 18.62 3.51 -19.84
N ILE A 41 17.42 3.41 -19.25
CA ILE A 41 16.77 2.13 -18.90
C ILE A 41 15.62 1.87 -19.88
N PRO A 42 15.84 1.13 -20.97
CA PRO A 42 14.84 0.94 -22.01
C PRO A 42 13.67 0.03 -21.60
N GLU A 43 13.88 -0.82 -20.58
CA GLU A 43 12.88 -1.80 -20.11
C GLU A 43 11.82 -1.17 -19.19
N MET A 44 12.00 0.09 -18.78
CA MET A 44 11.11 0.79 -17.85
C MET A 44 10.59 2.08 -18.48
N SER A 45 9.31 2.41 -18.25
CA SER A 45 8.77 3.71 -18.62
C SER A 45 9.57 4.83 -17.94
N TYR A 46 9.99 5.82 -18.73
CA TYR A 46 10.72 6.98 -18.25
C TYR A 46 9.96 7.71 -17.13
N ASP A 47 8.67 7.98 -17.33
CA ASP A 47 7.84 8.70 -16.37
C ASP A 47 7.67 7.92 -15.06
N TYR A 48 7.54 6.60 -15.15
CA TYR A 48 7.48 5.73 -13.97
C TYR A 48 8.81 5.77 -13.19
N CYS A 49 9.94 5.63 -13.88
CA CYS A 49 11.26 5.69 -13.27
C CYS A 49 11.51 7.02 -12.55
N VAL A 50 11.22 8.14 -13.23
CA VAL A 50 11.36 9.50 -12.65
C VAL A 50 10.41 9.65 -11.46
N GLY A 51 9.16 9.24 -11.59
CA GLY A 51 8.17 9.30 -10.52
C GLY A 51 8.66 8.58 -9.25
N VAL A 52 9.07 7.32 -9.39
CA VAL A 52 9.54 6.50 -8.25
C VAL A 52 10.76 7.12 -7.56
N LEU A 53 11.77 7.50 -8.33
CA LEU A 53 13.03 8.03 -7.76
C LEU A 53 12.91 9.46 -7.20
N SER A 54 11.96 10.24 -7.70
CA SER A 54 11.76 11.64 -7.26
C SER A 54 10.88 11.74 -6.00
N THR A 55 10.01 10.76 -5.74
CA THR A 55 9.13 10.76 -4.55
C THR A 55 9.89 10.42 -3.27
N ASP A 56 11.02 9.73 -3.37
CA ASP A 56 11.85 9.40 -2.21
C ASP A 56 12.86 10.54 -1.94
N PRO A 57 12.88 11.11 -0.74
CA PRO A 57 13.86 12.13 -0.36
C PRO A 57 15.31 11.68 -0.54
N ALA A 58 15.59 10.38 -0.37
CA ALA A 58 16.93 9.81 -0.60
C ALA A 58 17.28 9.82 -2.10
N GLY A 59 16.31 9.65 -3.00
CA GLY A 59 16.49 9.77 -4.44
C GLY A 59 16.83 11.22 -4.83
N ALA A 60 16.12 12.18 -4.27
CA ALA A 60 16.36 13.59 -4.48
C ALA A 60 17.74 14.06 -3.95
N SER A 61 18.31 13.39 -2.96
CA SER A 61 19.63 13.69 -2.37
C SER A 61 20.77 12.80 -2.88
N ALA A 62 20.50 11.86 -3.78
CA ALA A 62 21.51 10.97 -4.34
C ALA A 62 22.52 11.76 -5.19
N ILE A 63 23.80 11.53 -4.92
CA ILE A 63 24.91 12.24 -5.61
C ILE A 63 25.46 11.44 -6.80
N ASP A 64 25.12 10.15 -6.91
CA ASP A 64 25.59 9.26 -7.97
C ASP A 64 24.58 8.15 -8.29
N GLY A 65 24.84 7.39 -9.35
CA GLY A 65 23.99 6.27 -9.78
C GLY A 65 23.92 5.13 -8.77
N ARG A 66 24.93 4.95 -7.91
CA ARG A 66 24.90 3.94 -6.85
C ARG A 66 23.87 4.31 -5.78
N GLY A 67 23.82 5.59 -5.38
CA GLY A 67 22.81 6.11 -4.47
C GLY A 67 21.41 5.88 -5.02
N LEU A 68 21.15 6.20 -6.30
CA LEU A 68 19.86 5.94 -6.94
C LEU A 68 19.52 4.44 -7.00
N ALA A 69 20.50 3.58 -7.24
CA ALA A 69 20.28 2.13 -7.24
C ALA A 69 19.88 1.61 -5.86
N VAL A 70 20.44 2.14 -4.77
CA VAL A 70 20.05 1.80 -3.41
C VAL A 70 18.62 2.24 -3.13
N VAL A 71 18.22 3.44 -3.56
CA VAL A 71 16.84 3.93 -3.43
C VAL A 71 15.87 3.03 -4.19
N ALA A 72 16.18 2.69 -5.45
CA ALA A 72 15.35 1.79 -6.24
C ALA A 72 15.21 0.39 -5.59
N ALA A 73 16.30 -0.14 -5.04
CA ALA A 73 16.28 -1.42 -4.34
C ALA A 73 15.42 -1.38 -3.06
N ASN A 74 15.52 -0.32 -2.26
CA ASN A 74 14.70 -0.13 -1.06
C ASN A 74 13.22 0.01 -1.41
N GLN A 75 12.87 0.78 -2.43
CA GLN A 75 11.50 0.91 -2.93
C GLN A 75 10.95 -0.46 -3.40
N SER A 76 11.75 -1.22 -4.16
CA SER A 76 11.37 -2.55 -4.61
C SER A 76 11.14 -3.49 -3.44
N MET A 77 12.02 -3.48 -2.44
CA MET A 77 11.90 -4.30 -1.23
C MET A 77 10.63 -3.93 -0.44
N HIS A 78 10.35 -2.64 -0.30
CA HIS A 78 9.12 -2.18 0.35
C HIS A 78 7.87 -2.68 -0.38
N ASN A 79 7.83 -2.54 -1.72
CA ASN A 79 6.71 -3.01 -2.53
C ASN A 79 6.53 -4.53 -2.44
N VAL A 80 7.61 -5.31 -2.48
CA VAL A 80 7.57 -6.77 -2.33
C VAL A 80 7.02 -7.14 -0.95
N THR A 81 7.50 -6.51 0.11
CA THR A 81 7.04 -6.77 1.48
C THR A 81 5.55 -6.44 1.63
N SER A 82 5.12 -5.29 1.14
CA SER A 82 3.71 -4.87 1.15
C SER A 82 2.82 -5.86 0.37
N THR A 83 3.28 -6.28 -0.82
CA THR A 83 2.56 -7.26 -1.64
C THR A 83 2.46 -8.62 -0.94
N LEU A 84 3.53 -9.08 -0.27
CA LEU A 84 3.51 -10.32 0.50
C LEU A 84 2.52 -10.27 1.65
N HIS A 85 2.43 -9.15 2.36
CA HIS A 85 1.41 -8.96 3.40
C HIS A 85 0.00 -9.04 2.82
N MET A 86 -0.26 -8.30 1.74
CA MET A 86 -1.56 -8.32 1.06
C MET A 86 -1.96 -9.73 0.61
N LEU A 87 -1.03 -10.50 0.03
CA LEU A 87 -1.27 -11.87 -0.39
C LEU A 87 -1.53 -12.80 0.82
N SER A 88 -0.80 -12.62 1.92
CA SER A 88 -1.01 -13.37 3.14
C SER A 88 -2.40 -13.12 3.74
N ASP A 89 -2.82 -11.85 3.78
CA ASP A 89 -4.15 -11.47 4.27
C ASP A 89 -5.24 -12.06 3.37
N LEU A 90 -5.09 -11.97 2.05
CA LEU A 90 -6.03 -12.57 1.10
C LEU A 90 -6.14 -14.08 1.27
N VAL A 91 -5.03 -14.80 1.47
CA VAL A 91 -5.03 -16.23 1.74
C VAL A 91 -5.78 -16.53 3.05
N HIS A 92 -5.58 -15.71 4.08
CA HIS A 92 -6.30 -15.87 5.35
C HIS A 92 -7.82 -15.71 5.16
N GLU A 93 -8.27 -14.66 4.46
CA GLU A 93 -9.69 -14.43 4.20
C GLU A 93 -10.31 -15.55 3.34
N LEU A 94 -9.59 -16.04 2.33
CA LEU A 94 -10.03 -17.17 1.52
C LEU A 94 -10.15 -18.46 2.34
N ASN A 95 -9.24 -18.72 3.27
CA ASN A 95 -9.34 -19.86 4.18
C ASN A 95 -10.56 -19.74 5.10
N THR A 96 -10.85 -18.55 5.60
CA THR A 96 -12.07 -18.26 6.36
C THR A 96 -13.33 -18.55 5.55
N CYS A 97 -13.35 -18.15 4.27
CA CYS A 97 -14.44 -18.51 3.35
C CYS A 97 -14.59 -20.01 3.18
N ILE A 98 -13.50 -20.76 3.04
CA ILE A 98 -13.52 -22.21 2.93
C ILE A 98 -14.21 -22.84 4.15
N GLU A 99 -13.93 -22.36 5.35
CA GLU A 99 -14.57 -22.86 6.57
C GLU A 99 -16.08 -22.57 6.60
N TYR A 100 -16.52 -21.38 6.17
CA TYR A 100 -17.96 -21.08 6.03
C TYR A 100 -18.65 -22.00 5.04
N TYR A 101 -18.03 -22.30 3.90
CA TYR A 101 -18.60 -23.23 2.91
C TYR A 101 -18.58 -24.69 3.38
N LYS A 102 -17.58 -25.13 4.14
CA LYS A 102 -17.58 -26.46 4.76
C LYS A 102 -18.74 -26.59 5.75
N TYR A 103 -18.89 -25.60 6.63
CA TYR A 103 -19.99 -25.58 7.59
C TYR A 103 -21.37 -25.59 6.91
N MET A 104 -21.54 -24.78 5.85
CA MET A 104 -22.75 -24.78 5.03
C MET A 104 -23.02 -26.17 4.44
N ASN A 105 -21.99 -26.84 3.92
CA ASN A 105 -22.13 -28.20 3.36
C ASN A 105 -22.55 -29.21 4.40
N GLU A 106 -21.98 -29.18 5.58
CA GLU A 106 -22.34 -30.06 6.70
C GLU A 106 -23.80 -29.87 7.15
N LEU A 107 -24.23 -28.63 7.33
CA LEU A 107 -25.62 -28.31 7.70
C LEU A 107 -26.61 -28.75 6.63
N THR A 108 -26.27 -28.52 5.35
CA THR A 108 -27.11 -28.89 4.23
C THR A 108 -27.24 -30.42 4.12
N ALA A 109 -26.11 -31.15 4.24
CA ALA A 109 -26.11 -32.61 4.25
C ALA A 109 -26.98 -33.19 5.41
N SER A 110 -26.79 -32.62 6.61
CA SER A 110 -27.59 -33.01 7.78
C SER A 110 -29.09 -32.71 7.63
N ALA A 111 -29.42 -31.61 6.96
CA ALA A 111 -30.83 -31.28 6.66
C ALA A 111 -31.44 -32.30 5.66
N ILE A 112 -30.68 -32.71 4.65
CA ILE A 112 -31.10 -33.72 3.66
C ILE A 112 -31.34 -35.07 4.34
N GLU A 113 -30.46 -35.50 5.23
CA GLU A 113 -30.63 -36.72 6.01
C GLU A 113 -31.90 -36.67 6.87
N ASP A 114 -32.16 -35.51 7.51
CA ASP A 114 -33.38 -35.32 8.30
C ASP A 114 -34.64 -35.41 7.43
N PHE A 115 -34.62 -34.86 6.22
CA PHE A 115 -35.72 -35.00 5.27
C PHE A 115 -35.98 -36.45 4.91
N HIS A 116 -34.95 -37.22 4.59
CA HIS A 116 -35.06 -38.64 4.27
C HIS A 116 -35.55 -39.46 5.45
N ALA A 117 -35.20 -39.08 6.68
CA ALA A 117 -35.67 -39.69 7.90
C ALA A 117 -37.11 -39.31 8.30
N GLY A 118 -37.78 -38.43 7.54
CA GLY A 118 -39.14 -37.97 7.84
C GLY A 118 -39.24 -37.10 9.10
N ARG A 119 -38.14 -36.41 9.47
CA ARG A 119 -38.14 -35.55 10.65
C ARG A 119 -38.96 -34.29 10.46
N ASP A 120 -39.41 -33.71 11.56
CA ASP A 120 -40.22 -32.50 11.58
C ASP A 120 -39.43 -31.32 11.01
N ALA A 121 -40.09 -30.50 10.17
CA ALA A 121 -39.57 -29.28 9.56
C ALA A 121 -38.99 -28.31 10.58
N ARG A 122 -39.44 -28.31 11.83
CA ARG A 122 -38.90 -27.48 12.91
C ARG A 122 -37.41 -27.76 13.22
N GLY A 123 -36.97 -29.02 13.03
CA GLY A 123 -35.58 -29.38 13.20
C GLY A 123 -34.71 -29.10 11.98
N ILE A 124 -35.31 -29.10 10.78
CA ILE A 124 -34.63 -28.91 9.49
C ILE A 124 -34.41 -27.44 9.17
N TYR A 125 -35.42 -26.59 9.42
CA TYR A 125 -35.39 -25.17 9.08
C TYR A 125 -34.19 -24.40 9.65
N PRO A 126 -33.81 -24.57 10.95
CA PRO A 126 -32.62 -23.88 11.48
C PRO A 126 -31.34 -24.21 10.73
N LYS A 127 -31.14 -25.48 10.34
CA LYS A 127 -29.95 -25.94 9.61
C LYS A 127 -29.84 -25.25 8.24
N LEU A 128 -30.94 -25.20 7.47
CA LEU A 128 -30.95 -24.54 6.17
C LEU A 128 -30.81 -23.03 6.27
N ARG A 129 -31.42 -22.42 7.28
CA ARG A 129 -31.25 -20.99 7.57
C ARG A 129 -29.80 -20.69 7.89
N ASP A 130 -29.18 -21.44 8.79
CA ASP A 130 -27.79 -21.18 9.20
C ASP A 130 -26.81 -21.46 8.04
N ALA A 131 -27.07 -22.48 7.21
CA ALA A 131 -26.34 -22.72 5.98
C ALA A 131 -26.42 -21.52 5.01
N SER A 132 -27.57 -20.84 4.92
CA SER A 132 -27.75 -19.70 3.99
C SER A 132 -26.89 -18.48 4.33
N TYR A 133 -26.31 -18.40 5.52
CA TYR A 133 -25.40 -17.31 5.91
C TYR A 133 -23.95 -17.56 5.45
N GLY A 134 -23.58 -18.76 5.01
CA GLY A 134 -22.23 -19.08 4.58
C GLY A 134 -21.68 -18.12 3.51
N PRO A 135 -22.39 -17.93 2.38
CA PRO A 135 -21.95 -16.98 1.34
C PRO A 135 -21.83 -15.54 1.82
N LEU A 136 -22.79 -15.06 2.64
CA LEU A 136 -22.76 -13.71 3.19
C LEU A 136 -21.57 -13.49 4.13
N ASN A 137 -21.28 -14.46 4.99
CA ASN A 137 -20.16 -14.37 5.91
C ASN A 137 -18.83 -14.38 5.17
N CYS A 138 -18.71 -15.14 4.08
CA CYS A 138 -17.53 -15.13 3.22
C CYS A 138 -17.38 -13.76 2.52
N ASP A 139 -18.45 -13.22 1.95
CA ASP A 139 -18.43 -11.90 1.31
C ASP A 139 -18.02 -10.79 2.28
N MET A 140 -18.56 -10.82 3.50
CA MET A 140 -18.16 -9.88 4.56
C MET A 140 -16.69 -10.01 4.94
N ALA A 141 -16.16 -11.25 5.07
CA ALA A 141 -14.76 -11.48 5.40
C ALA A 141 -13.85 -10.86 4.32
N LEU A 142 -14.12 -11.14 3.05
CA LEU A 142 -13.36 -10.58 1.92
C LEU A 142 -13.46 -9.06 1.84
N PHE A 143 -14.63 -8.48 2.12
CA PHE A 143 -14.83 -7.04 2.12
C PHE A 143 -14.09 -6.33 3.27
N GLU A 144 -14.07 -6.91 4.46
CA GLU A 144 -13.34 -6.37 5.61
C GLU A 144 -11.82 -6.51 5.41
N GLY A 145 -11.36 -7.63 4.84
CA GLY A 145 -9.96 -7.82 4.45
C GLY A 145 -9.49 -6.78 3.45
N ALA A 146 -10.30 -6.48 2.43
CA ALA A 146 -9.98 -5.45 1.43
C ALA A 146 -9.87 -4.03 2.02
N LYS A 147 -10.63 -3.72 3.08
CA LYS A 147 -10.54 -2.42 3.77
C LYS A 147 -9.27 -2.23 4.60
N LYS A 148 -8.60 -3.31 4.96
CA LYS A 148 -7.33 -3.27 5.70
C LYS A 148 -6.12 -3.12 4.78
N ASN A 149 -6.34 -3.01 3.48
CA ASN A 149 -5.27 -2.88 2.49
C ASN A 149 -4.57 -1.51 2.63
N PRO A 150 -3.28 -1.47 3.04
CA PRO A 150 -2.56 -0.22 3.27
C PRO A 150 -2.05 0.46 1.98
N VAL A 151 -2.50 0.03 0.80
CA VAL A 151 -2.02 0.51 -0.52
C VAL A 151 -3.03 1.46 -1.19
N GLU A 152 -4.01 1.99 -0.43
CA GLU A 152 -4.79 3.15 -0.87
C GLU A 152 -4.17 4.47 -0.40
#